data_7f8f3826906e9c141480c03087cfb658
#
_entry.id   7f8f3826906e9c141480c03087cfb658
#
_cell.length_a   1.000
_cell.length_b   1.000
_cell.length_c   1.000
_cell.angle_alpha   90.00
_cell.angle_beta   90.00
_cell.angle_gamma   90.00
#
_symmetry.space_group_name_H-M   'P 1'
#
loop_
_entity.id
_entity.type
_entity.pdbx_description
1 polymer ?
#
loop_
_entity_poly.entity_id
_entity_poly.type
_entity_poly.pdbx_seq_one_letter_code
_entity_poly.pdbx_strand_id
1 'polypeptide(L)'
;MIGLIPAEIDREMVAENVEDLIRAGRVTDMLETAEFPKPEGWDEALDYAMETLRRLPRSKISVSAERVIVTAISDSQQDKQSIEADLSRRAPNGLKIEMNISAPRPVITPFTLRLKMDEAGTKFDACSAPNATSRDRIIAAAREAGMTGPVDCKIGLGVPSPNWAEAVEIAMGGLHEMGGGSLTFSDADVTLIALDTTPQGQFDRVVGDLDATLPEVFSLHATLPEKVVVDGTGSEDVTVPEFVATRSPEGSVQLRGRLPDDSIEQIVGSYARAQFGTSNVYLATRDDAALPEDWSIRVLAGLEALSSLASGSVVVQEDYVEIRGVTGRKDASDEISRILADKLGEAENFEVAVRYDELLDPTLNIPTPQECVDKINQVLSLSKIVFEPSSAEITEAANTTIDQIATIAQTCRRVQMEIGGHTDSQGREIMNLELSQERAEAVLNALAQRQVRVRTLSARGYLSLIHI
;
A
#
# COMPACT_ATOMS: atom_id res chain seq x y z
N MET A 1 37.06 -5.35 -7.26
CA MET A 1 37.09 -5.30 -5.79
C MET A 1 38.25 -4.44 -5.35
N ILE A 2 38.10 -3.67 -4.30
CA ILE A 2 39.16 -2.83 -3.73
C ILE A 2 38.96 -2.74 -2.21
N GLY A 3 40.01 -2.82 -1.45
CA GLY A 3 39.96 -2.70 0.00
C GLY A 3 41.04 -3.48 0.71
N LEU A 4 40.97 -3.46 2.05
CA LEU A 4 41.89 -4.14 2.94
C LEU A 4 41.14 -5.29 3.64
N ILE A 5 41.70 -6.49 3.57
CA ILE A 5 41.13 -7.69 4.21
C ILE A 5 42.15 -8.30 5.21
N PRO A 6 41.67 -8.97 6.30
CA PRO A 6 42.54 -9.70 7.21
C PRO A 6 43.36 -10.75 6.48
N ALA A 7 44.61 -10.94 6.90
CA ALA A 7 45.49 -11.95 6.29
C ALA A 7 44.99 -13.40 6.46
N GLU A 8 44.08 -13.65 7.41
CA GLU A 8 43.44 -14.95 7.64
C GLU A 8 42.38 -15.29 6.56
N ILE A 9 41.97 -14.32 5.76
CA ILE A 9 40.93 -14.50 4.72
C ILE A 9 41.62 -14.81 3.40
N ASP A 10 41.20 -15.89 2.77
CA ASP A 10 41.69 -16.29 1.45
C ASP A 10 41.14 -15.31 0.38
N ARG A 11 42.03 -14.43 -0.11
CA ARG A 11 41.76 -13.44 -1.12
C ARG A 11 41.29 -14.08 -2.44
N GLU A 12 41.92 -15.20 -2.84
CA GLU A 12 41.63 -15.89 -4.09
C GLU A 12 40.20 -16.45 -4.04
N MET A 13 39.79 -17.04 -2.93
CA MET A 13 38.45 -17.56 -2.70
C MET A 13 37.40 -16.44 -2.75
N VAL A 14 37.66 -15.26 -2.20
CA VAL A 14 36.75 -14.13 -2.28
C VAL A 14 36.62 -13.67 -3.73
N ALA A 15 37.72 -13.63 -4.49
CA ALA A 15 37.69 -13.22 -5.90
C ALA A 15 36.94 -14.24 -6.77
N GLU A 16 37.16 -15.54 -6.58
CA GLU A 16 36.45 -16.61 -7.28
C GLU A 16 34.92 -16.56 -7.00
N ASN A 17 34.52 -16.37 -5.74
CA ASN A 17 33.12 -16.23 -5.37
C ASN A 17 32.45 -15.02 -6.05
N VAL A 18 33.17 -13.92 -6.21
CA VAL A 18 32.64 -12.75 -6.94
C VAL A 18 32.59 -13.02 -8.44
N GLU A 19 33.56 -13.71 -9.03
CA GLU A 19 33.54 -14.11 -10.44
C GLU A 19 32.34 -15.00 -10.78
N ASP A 20 32.07 -15.98 -9.91
CA ASP A 20 30.92 -16.89 -10.05
C ASP A 20 29.57 -16.16 -10.00
N LEU A 21 29.50 -15.03 -9.28
CA LEU A 21 28.29 -14.21 -9.20
C LEU A 21 28.07 -13.35 -10.44
N ILE A 22 29.14 -12.96 -11.14
CA ILE A 22 29.08 -12.04 -12.29
C ILE A 22 29.11 -12.84 -13.60
N ARG A 23 27.92 -13.16 -14.12
CA ARG A 23 27.72 -14.03 -15.32
C ARG A 23 28.44 -13.55 -16.61
N ALA A 24 28.92 -12.32 -16.70
CA ALA A 24 29.52 -11.76 -17.92
C ALA A 24 30.46 -10.57 -17.65
N GLY A 25 31.40 -10.68 -16.69
CA GLY A 25 32.30 -9.59 -16.40
C GLY A 25 33.69 -10.10 -16.03
N ARG A 26 34.71 -9.25 -16.13
CA ARG A 26 36.02 -9.50 -15.53
C ARG A 26 36.05 -8.88 -14.15
N VAL A 27 36.41 -9.65 -13.14
CA VAL A 27 36.71 -9.14 -11.81
C VAL A 27 38.12 -8.53 -11.83
N THR A 28 38.22 -7.26 -11.46
CA THR A 28 39.50 -6.63 -11.16
C THR A 28 39.71 -6.73 -9.66
N ASP A 29 40.63 -7.54 -9.25
CA ASP A 29 41.01 -7.71 -7.85
C ASP A 29 42.13 -6.74 -7.47
N MET A 30 41.83 -5.77 -6.60
CA MET A 30 42.76 -4.82 -5.99
C MET A 30 42.63 -4.88 -4.46
N LEU A 31 42.34 -6.07 -3.90
CA LEU A 31 42.31 -6.27 -2.47
C LEU A 31 43.76 -6.39 -1.96
N GLU A 32 44.01 -5.77 -0.82
CA GLU A 32 45.27 -5.90 -0.08
C GLU A 32 45.03 -6.69 1.19
N THR A 33 45.96 -7.56 1.58
CA THR A 33 45.93 -8.28 2.85
C THR A 33 46.80 -7.59 3.87
N ALA A 34 46.35 -7.52 5.13
CA ALA A 34 47.13 -6.96 6.22
C ALA A 34 47.01 -7.81 7.48
N GLU A 35 48.11 -7.82 8.29
CA GLU A 35 48.16 -8.56 9.55
C GLU A 35 47.35 -7.85 10.64
N PHE A 36 46.02 -8.10 10.66
CA PHE A 36 45.15 -7.73 11.76
C PHE A 36 44.15 -8.88 12.00
N PRO A 37 43.68 -9.05 13.25
CA PRO A 37 42.76 -10.12 13.56
C PRO A 37 41.43 -9.87 12.84
N LYS A 38 40.81 -10.95 12.36
CA LYS A 38 39.48 -10.87 11.75
C LYS A 38 38.49 -10.33 12.77
N PRO A 39 37.79 -9.19 12.47
CA PRO A 39 36.80 -8.64 13.38
C PRO A 39 35.59 -9.55 13.53
N GLU A 40 34.96 -9.54 14.69
CA GLU A 40 33.68 -10.21 14.93
C GLU A 40 32.59 -9.68 13.99
N GLY A 41 31.78 -10.57 13.42
CA GLY A 41 30.73 -10.19 12.45
C GLY A 41 31.19 -10.00 10.99
N TRP A 42 32.50 -10.22 10.71
CA TRP A 42 33.03 -10.07 9.36
C TRP A 42 32.42 -11.08 8.37
N ASP A 43 32.31 -12.33 8.75
CA ASP A 43 31.82 -13.40 7.86
C ASP A 43 30.35 -13.14 7.51
N GLU A 44 29.53 -12.82 8.50
CA GLU A 44 28.12 -12.48 8.29
C GLU A 44 27.93 -11.25 7.41
N ALA A 45 28.79 -10.24 7.57
CA ALA A 45 28.76 -9.04 6.74
C ALA A 45 29.17 -9.34 5.29
N LEU A 46 30.20 -10.17 5.10
CA LEU A 46 30.67 -10.59 3.79
C LEU A 46 29.64 -11.47 3.07
N ASP A 47 29.08 -12.47 3.75
CA ASP A 47 28.06 -13.36 3.21
C ASP A 47 26.81 -12.57 2.79
N TYR A 48 26.37 -11.62 3.62
CA TYR A 48 25.26 -10.73 3.28
C TYR A 48 25.57 -9.86 2.05
N ALA A 49 26.79 -9.34 1.95
CA ALA A 49 27.22 -8.54 0.81
C ALA A 49 27.26 -9.36 -0.49
N MET A 50 27.75 -10.60 -0.44
CA MET A 50 27.78 -11.52 -1.57
C MET A 50 26.38 -11.90 -2.04
N GLU A 51 25.47 -12.22 -1.11
CA GLU A 51 24.07 -12.49 -1.45
C GLU A 51 23.37 -11.24 -2.03
N THR A 52 23.70 -10.06 -1.51
CA THR A 52 23.20 -8.77 -2.04
C THR A 52 23.73 -8.53 -3.47
N LEU A 53 25.01 -8.78 -3.73
CA LEU A 53 25.61 -8.64 -5.06
C LEU A 53 24.96 -9.59 -6.08
N ARG A 54 24.64 -10.83 -5.68
CA ARG A 54 23.92 -11.79 -6.54
C ARG A 54 22.59 -11.26 -7.00
N ARG A 55 21.87 -10.51 -6.15
CA ARG A 55 20.54 -9.93 -6.44
C ARG A 55 20.62 -8.61 -7.17
N LEU A 56 21.64 -7.83 -6.87
CA LEU A 56 21.91 -6.51 -7.41
C LEU A 56 23.27 -6.46 -8.11
N PRO A 57 23.42 -7.08 -9.28
CA PRO A 57 24.72 -7.15 -9.96
C PRO A 57 25.26 -5.79 -10.43
N ARG A 58 24.40 -4.75 -10.47
CA ARG A 58 24.78 -3.36 -10.80
C ARG A 58 24.80 -2.50 -9.55
N SER A 59 25.46 -2.94 -8.51
CA SER A 59 25.56 -2.21 -7.25
C SER A 59 27.01 -1.98 -6.85
N LYS A 60 27.21 -0.96 -5.99
CA LYS A 60 28.44 -0.77 -5.23
C LYS A 60 28.14 -1.17 -3.78
N ILE A 61 28.88 -2.17 -3.28
CA ILE A 61 28.71 -2.65 -1.92
C ILE A 61 30.00 -2.40 -1.16
N SER A 62 29.90 -1.70 -0.04
CA SER A 62 31.03 -1.48 0.88
C SER A 62 30.76 -2.28 2.15
N VAL A 63 31.75 -3.09 2.55
CA VAL A 63 31.64 -4.05 3.66
C VAL A 63 32.60 -3.67 4.76
N SER A 64 32.11 -3.66 5.98
CA SER A 64 32.89 -3.71 7.22
C SER A 64 32.19 -4.66 8.19
N ALA A 65 32.87 -5.13 9.23
CA ALA A 65 32.31 -6.11 10.17
C ALA A 65 30.98 -5.67 10.83
N GLU A 66 30.80 -4.37 11.04
CA GLU A 66 29.62 -3.82 11.72
C GLU A 66 28.60 -3.18 10.75
N ARG A 67 28.97 -2.96 9.48
CA ARG A 67 28.16 -2.19 8.54
C ARG A 67 28.36 -2.61 7.09
N VAL A 68 27.25 -2.74 6.38
CA VAL A 68 27.23 -2.90 4.92
C VAL A 68 26.48 -1.73 4.30
N ILE A 69 27.11 -1.05 3.31
CA ILE A 69 26.52 0.03 2.55
C ILE A 69 26.25 -0.47 1.14
N VAL A 70 25.01 -0.43 0.71
CA VAL A 70 24.55 -0.83 -0.63
C VAL A 70 24.16 0.41 -1.42
N THR A 71 24.85 0.70 -2.52
CA THR A 71 24.49 1.78 -3.45
C THR A 71 24.11 1.17 -4.79
N ALA A 72 22.90 1.41 -5.25
CA ALA A 72 22.36 0.85 -6.50
C ALA A 72 21.39 1.80 -7.17
N ILE A 73 21.06 1.50 -8.44
CA ILE A 73 19.97 2.13 -9.18
C ILE A 73 18.98 1.04 -9.54
N SER A 74 17.73 1.19 -9.12
CA SER A 74 16.61 0.32 -9.49
C SER A 74 15.95 0.80 -10.78
N ASP A 75 15.18 -0.07 -11.42
CA ASP A 75 14.51 0.24 -12.67
C ASP A 75 13.22 1.07 -12.46
N SER A 76 12.64 1.04 -11.26
CA SER A 76 11.44 1.79 -10.89
C SER A 76 11.39 2.07 -9.39
N GLN A 77 10.48 2.95 -8.97
CA GLN A 77 10.23 3.22 -7.56
C GLN A 77 9.67 1.98 -6.81
N GLN A 78 8.82 1.20 -7.49
CA GLN A 78 8.28 -0.04 -6.95
C GLN A 78 9.38 -1.09 -6.78
N ASP A 79 10.26 -1.22 -7.77
CA ASP A 79 11.43 -2.10 -7.71
C ASP A 79 12.35 -1.71 -6.56
N LYS A 80 12.64 -0.41 -6.39
CA LYS A 80 13.39 0.12 -5.23
C LYS A 80 12.79 -0.34 -3.92
N GLN A 81 11.47 -0.15 -3.71
CA GLN A 81 10.79 -0.55 -2.47
C GLN A 81 10.87 -2.06 -2.23
N SER A 82 10.70 -2.84 -3.29
CA SER A 82 10.82 -4.29 -3.23
C SER A 82 12.23 -4.74 -2.83
N ILE A 83 13.26 -4.15 -3.42
CA ILE A 83 14.66 -4.41 -3.12
C ILE A 83 14.98 -4.02 -1.68
N GLU A 84 14.62 -2.82 -1.24
CA GLU A 84 14.86 -2.35 0.13
C GLU A 84 14.17 -3.25 1.17
N ALA A 85 12.93 -3.67 0.90
CA ALA A 85 12.19 -4.59 1.77
C ALA A 85 12.83 -6.00 1.82
N ASP A 86 13.31 -6.52 0.68
CA ASP A 86 13.97 -7.82 0.62
C ASP A 86 15.32 -7.82 1.35
N LEU A 87 16.14 -6.81 1.11
CA LEU A 87 17.43 -6.65 1.77
C LEU A 87 17.30 -6.44 3.28
N SER A 88 16.35 -5.61 3.71
CA SER A 88 16.08 -5.38 5.15
C SER A 88 15.65 -6.66 5.87
N ARG A 89 14.86 -7.50 5.21
CA ARG A 89 14.36 -8.76 5.78
C ARG A 89 15.44 -9.81 5.98
N ARG A 90 16.48 -9.75 5.14
CA ARG A 90 17.60 -10.71 5.16
C ARG A 90 18.79 -10.22 5.98
N ALA A 91 18.72 -9.00 6.49
CA ALA A 91 19.79 -8.41 7.28
C ALA A 91 20.09 -9.27 8.52
N PRO A 92 21.33 -9.67 8.74
CA PRO A 92 21.75 -10.37 9.94
C PRO A 92 21.49 -9.51 11.20
N ASN A 93 21.18 -10.15 12.31
CA ASN A 93 21.00 -9.47 13.57
C ASN A 93 22.31 -8.80 14.01
N GLY A 94 22.26 -7.51 14.35
CA GLY A 94 23.42 -6.74 14.79
C GLY A 94 24.20 -6.05 13.66
N LEU A 95 24.02 -6.43 12.40
CA LEU A 95 24.67 -5.78 11.26
C LEU A 95 23.89 -4.53 10.84
N LYS A 96 24.55 -3.38 10.79
CA LYS A 96 23.96 -2.14 10.32
C LYS A 96 23.96 -2.10 8.78
N ILE A 97 22.77 -2.08 8.19
CA ILE A 97 22.61 -1.95 6.73
C ILE A 97 22.24 -0.49 6.39
N GLU A 98 22.98 0.08 5.46
CA GLU A 98 22.70 1.40 4.88
C GLU A 98 22.41 1.23 3.38
N MET A 99 21.20 1.58 2.96
CA MET A 99 20.77 1.42 1.58
C MET A 99 20.62 2.78 0.90
N ASN A 100 21.43 3.00 -0.15
CA ASN A 100 21.42 4.19 -1.00
C ASN A 100 20.93 3.78 -2.40
N ILE A 101 19.68 3.28 -2.47
CA ILE A 101 19.08 2.83 -3.72
C ILE A 101 18.30 4.01 -4.33
N SER A 102 18.70 4.44 -5.52
CA SER A 102 17.99 5.44 -6.30
C SER A 102 17.08 4.76 -7.34
N ALA A 103 15.95 5.41 -7.63
CA ALA A 103 15.07 5.03 -8.73
C ALA A 103 14.89 6.21 -9.67
N PRO A 104 14.66 5.99 -10.97
CA PRO A 104 14.22 7.02 -11.87
C PRO A 104 12.96 7.70 -11.33
N ARG A 105 12.88 9.03 -11.47
CA ARG A 105 11.65 9.74 -11.13
C ARG A 105 10.56 9.32 -12.11
N PRO A 106 9.36 8.94 -11.62
CA PRO A 106 8.26 8.58 -12.49
C PRO A 106 7.85 9.78 -13.34
N VAL A 107 7.40 9.53 -14.56
CA VAL A 107 6.64 10.51 -15.34
C VAL A 107 5.20 10.43 -14.84
N ILE A 108 4.67 11.57 -14.40
CA ILE A 108 3.28 11.69 -13.92
C ILE A 108 2.50 12.40 -15.02
N THR A 109 1.48 11.74 -15.56
CA THR A 109 0.62 12.29 -16.62
C THR A 109 -0.81 11.78 -16.41
N PRO A 110 -1.79 12.69 -16.27
CA PRO A 110 -1.63 14.13 -16.05
C PRO A 110 -0.89 14.41 -14.72
N PHE A 111 -0.21 15.58 -14.65
CA PHE A 111 0.48 16.02 -13.43
C PHE A 111 -0.57 16.63 -12.48
N THR A 112 -1.01 15.83 -11.51
CA THR A 112 -2.24 16.09 -10.74
C THR A 112 -1.95 16.46 -9.29
N LEU A 113 -2.72 17.44 -8.80
CA LEU A 113 -2.89 17.70 -7.37
C LEU A 113 -4.39 17.88 -7.09
N ARG A 114 -4.90 17.20 -6.08
CA ARG A 114 -6.27 17.37 -5.62
C ARG A 114 -6.30 17.55 -4.11
N LEU A 115 -6.89 18.66 -3.70
CA LEU A 115 -7.13 19.03 -2.31
C LEU A 115 -8.63 19.14 -2.07
N LYS A 116 -9.11 18.55 -0.98
CA LYS A 116 -10.49 18.73 -0.49
C LYS A 116 -10.45 19.38 0.88
N MET A 117 -11.32 20.37 1.09
CA MET A 117 -11.47 21.09 2.35
C MET A 117 -12.96 21.15 2.69
N ASP A 118 -13.36 20.46 3.76
CA ASP A 118 -14.73 20.38 4.23
C ASP A 118 -14.78 20.33 5.78
N GLU A 119 -15.96 20.07 6.35
CA GLU A 119 -16.15 19.98 7.81
C GLU A 119 -15.31 18.87 8.46
N ALA A 120 -14.92 17.82 7.71
CA ALA A 120 -14.03 16.76 8.19
C ALA A 120 -12.55 17.18 8.23
N GLY A 121 -12.21 18.31 7.61
CA GLY A 121 -10.87 18.89 7.56
C GLY A 121 -10.32 19.01 6.14
N THR A 122 -9.03 19.30 6.07
CA THR A 122 -8.30 19.44 4.80
C THR A 122 -7.48 18.21 4.51
N LYS A 123 -7.59 17.64 3.31
CA LYS A 123 -6.84 16.46 2.87
C LYS A 123 -6.44 16.57 1.40
N PHE A 124 -5.31 15.94 1.04
CA PHE A 124 -5.00 15.62 -0.34
C PHE A 124 -5.59 14.26 -0.72
N ASP A 125 -6.27 14.20 -1.86
CA ASP A 125 -6.60 12.95 -2.55
C ASP A 125 -5.48 12.58 -3.54
N ALA A 126 -4.82 13.59 -4.12
CA ALA A 126 -3.60 13.44 -4.93
C ALA A 126 -2.64 14.61 -4.68
N CYS A 127 -1.33 14.32 -4.66
CA CYS A 127 -0.31 15.36 -4.54
C CYS A 127 0.91 15.01 -5.39
N SER A 128 1.21 15.88 -6.37
CA SER A 128 2.41 15.76 -7.22
C SER A 128 3.27 17.01 -7.14
N ALA A 129 4.60 16.84 -7.11
CA ALA A 129 5.56 17.91 -7.09
C ALA A 129 6.75 17.62 -8.01
N PRO A 130 7.38 18.64 -8.66
CA PRO A 130 8.51 18.42 -9.53
C PRO A 130 9.82 18.11 -8.78
N ASN A 131 9.93 18.54 -7.54
CA ASN A 131 11.12 18.38 -6.69
C ASN A 131 10.77 18.55 -5.20
N ALA A 132 11.73 18.27 -4.32
CA ALA A 132 11.55 18.35 -2.87
C ALA A 132 11.20 19.77 -2.38
N THR A 133 11.80 20.81 -2.95
CA THR A 133 11.53 22.21 -2.57
C THR A 133 10.08 22.60 -2.86
N SER A 134 9.58 22.26 -4.05
CA SER A 134 8.18 22.50 -4.43
C SER A 134 7.22 21.70 -3.56
N ARG A 135 7.55 20.44 -3.28
CA ARG A 135 6.77 19.60 -2.36
C ARG A 135 6.63 20.25 -0.98
N ASP A 136 7.76 20.69 -0.41
CA ASP A 136 7.79 21.25 0.95
C ASP A 136 7.00 22.57 1.02
N ARG A 137 7.02 23.39 -0.03
CA ARG A 137 6.18 24.59 -0.18
C ARG A 137 4.69 24.23 -0.20
N ILE A 138 4.28 23.28 -1.06
CA ILE A 138 2.90 22.82 -1.17
C ILE A 138 2.39 22.28 0.15
N ILE A 139 3.20 21.47 0.86
CA ILE A 139 2.83 20.94 2.17
C ILE A 139 2.70 22.08 3.22
N ALA A 140 3.56 23.09 3.17
CA ALA A 140 3.46 24.22 4.07
C ALA A 140 2.16 25.00 3.87
N ALA A 141 1.80 25.32 2.61
CA ALA A 141 0.54 25.99 2.28
C ALA A 141 -0.69 25.16 2.69
N ALA A 142 -0.66 23.84 2.50
CA ALA A 142 -1.75 22.98 2.92
C ALA A 142 -1.92 22.95 4.46
N ARG A 143 -0.82 23.04 5.21
CA ARG A 143 -0.88 23.15 6.69
C ARG A 143 -1.44 24.48 7.14
N GLU A 144 -1.11 25.58 6.46
CA GLU A 144 -1.72 26.90 6.70
C GLU A 144 -3.22 26.86 6.41
N ALA A 145 -3.66 26.08 5.42
CA ALA A 145 -5.05 25.82 5.09
C ALA A 145 -5.73 24.78 6.02
N GLY A 146 -5.12 24.44 7.16
CA GLY A 146 -5.73 23.59 8.19
C GLY A 146 -5.48 22.10 8.06
N MET A 147 -4.60 21.66 7.17
CA MET A 147 -4.26 20.24 7.04
C MET A 147 -3.50 19.72 8.25
N THR A 148 -3.92 18.56 8.75
CA THR A 148 -3.30 17.85 9.87
C THR A 148 -2.87 16.44 9.42
N GLY A 149 -1.80 15.92 10.05
CA GLY A 149 -1.32 14.56 9.77
C GLY A 149 -0.19 14.48 8.72
N PRO A 150 0.23 13.24 8.40
CA PRO A 150 1.27 13.01 7.41
C PRO A 150 0.74 13.24 5.99
N VAL A 151 1.56 13.86 5.15
CA VAL A 151 1.28 14.10 3.74
C VAL A 151 2.33 13.38 2.91
N ASP A 152 1.89 12.56 1.97
CA ASP A 152 2.75 11.97 0.94
C ASP A 152 2.48 12.65 -0.40
N CYS A 153 3.51 13.32 -0.92
CA CYS A 153 3.44 14.05 -2.18
C CYS A 153 4.48 13.46 -3.12
N LYS A 154 4.05 12.89 -4.23
CA LYS A 154 4.91 12.23 -5.21
C LYS A 154 5.81 13.23 -5.93
N ILE A 155 7.10 12.92 -5.97
CA ILE A 155 8.05 13.69 -6.78
C ILE A 155 8.22 13.00 -8.14
N GLY A 156 7.85 13.71 -9.23
CA GLY A 156 7.88 13.17 -10.59
C GLY A 156 8.25 14.17 -11.65
N LEU A 157 8.32 13.68 -12.88
CA LEU A 157 8.49 14.47 -14.11
C LEU A 157 7.12 14.69 -14.75
N GLY A 158 7.01 15.71 -15.61
CA GLY A 158 5.78 16.01 -16.34
C GLY A 158 5.08 17.29 -15.87
N VAL A 159 5.68 18.04 -14.93
CA VAL A 159 5.11 19.32 -14.46
C VAL A 159 4.88 20.28 -15.62
N PRO A 160 3.67 20.89 -15.74
CA PRO A 160 3.32 21.77 -16.87
C PRO A 160 4.02 23.14 -16.81
N SER A 161 4.43 23.58 -15.61
CA SER A 161 5.03 24.89 -15.39
C SER A 161 6.08 24.87 -14.27
N PRO A 162 7.18 25.63 -14.38
CA PRO A 162 8.09 25.84 -13.26
C PRO A 162 7.41 26.55 -12.07
N ASN A 163 6.32 27.28 -12.31
CA ASN A 163 5.54 27.99 -11.29
C ASN A 163 4.45 27.11 -10.64
N TRP A 164 4.53 25.78 -10.79
CA TRP A 164 3.56 24.84 -10.24
C TRP A 164 3.26 25.07 -8.75
N ALA A 165 4.30 25.12 -7.91
CA ALA A 165 4.11 25.31 -6.48
C ALA A 165 3.46 26.65 -6.14
N GLU A 166 3.80 27.71 -6.86
CA GLU A 166 3.21 29.04 -6.70
C GLU A 166 1.72 29.04 -7.09
N ALA A 167 1.36 28.46 -8.23
CA ALA A 167 -0.02 28.34 -8.64
C ALA A 167 -0.87 27.56 -7.62
N VAL A 168 -0.33 26.45 -7.11
CA VAL A 168 -0.97 25.63 -6.07
C VAL A 168 -1.16 26.43 -4.77
N GLU A 169 -0.16 27.18 -4.32
CA GLU A 169 -0.24 28.04 -3.13
C GLU A 169 -1.33 29.12 -3.28
N ILE A 170 -1.36 29.80 -4.43
CA ILE A 170 -2.37 30.83 -4.73
C ILE A 170 -3.77 30.21 -4.70
N ALA A 171 -4.00 29.10 -5.40
CA ALA A 171 -5.30 28.47 -5.50
C ALA A 171 -5.77 27.88 -4.16
N MET A 172 -4.85 27.30 -3.35
CA MET A 172 -5.19 26.85 -1.99
C MET A 172 -5.58 28.01 -1.08
N GLY A 173 -4.91 29.16 -1.20
CA GLY A 173 -5.29 30.37 -0.47
C GLY A 173 -6.71 30.81 -0.82
N GLY A 174 -7.06 30.81 -2.09
CA GLY A 174 -8.42 31.14 -2.55
C GLY A 174 -9.47 30.15 -2.03
N LEU A 175 -9.21 28.85 -2.08
CA LEU A 175 -10.10 27.82 -1.54
C LEU A 175 -10.32 28.00 -0.02
N HIS A 176 -9.26 28.29 0.71
CA HIS A 176 -9.35 28.56 2.14
C HIS A 176 -10.17 29.83 2.43
N GLU A 177 -10.01 30.89 1.65
CA GLU A 177 -10.79 32.12 1.76
C GLU A 177 -12.26 31.88 1.48
N MET A 178 -12.64 30.97 0.56
CA MET A 178 -14.02 30.58 0.31
C MET A 178 -14.66 29.75 1.43
N GLY A 179 -13.87 29.28 2.38
CA GLY A 179 -14.33 28.44 3.49
C GLY A 179 -14.33 26.94 3.20
N GLY A 180 -13.90 26.51 2.02
CA GLY A 180 -13.75 25.12 1.65
C GLY A 180 -14.27 24.80 0.24
N GLY A 181 -14.23 23.51 -0.08
CA GLY A 181 -14.57 22.96 -1.38
C GLY A 181 -13.54 21.95 -1.87
N SER A 182 -13.41 21.79 -3.18
CA SER A 182 -12.36 20.97 -3.81
C SER A 182 -11.56 21.77 -4.83
N LEU A 183 -10.26 21.53 -4.86
CA LEU A 183 -9.31 22.14 -5.79
C LEU A 183 -8.57 21.01 -6.51
N THR A 184 -8.67 20.98 -7.83
CA THR A 184 -7.99 19.97 -8.66
C THR A 184 -7.13 20.66 -9.70
N PHE A 185 -5.86 20.31 -9.76
CA PHE A 185 -4.95 20.60 -10.86
C PHE A 185 -4.78 19.33 -11.68
N SER A 186 -4.99 19.43 -12.98
CA SER A 186 -4.72 18.37 -13.96
C SER A 186 -3.90 19.00 -15.09
N ASP A 187 -2.59 18.80 -15.08
CA ASP A 187 -1.64 19.55 -15.88
C ASP A 187 -1.83 21.08 -15.70
N ALA A 188 -2.21 21.80 -16.76
CA ALA A 188 -2.43 23.23 -16.73
C ALA A 188 -3.87 23.64 -16.36
N ASP A 189 -4.78 22.69 -16.25
CA ASP A 189 -6.19 22.95 -15.94
C ASP A 189 -6.41 22.94 -14.43
N VAL A 190 -7.10 23.95 -13.93
CA VAL A 190 -7.39 24.16 -12.51
C VAL A 190 -8.90 24.18 -12.32
N THR A 191 -9.44 23.20 -11.67
CA THR A 191 -10.86 23.13 -11.31
C THR A 191 -11.04 23.45 -9.83
N LEU A 192 -11.90 24.41 -9.53
CA LEU A 192 -12.25 24.82 -8.19
C LEU A 192 -13.75 24.69 -7.99
N ILE A 193 -14.19 23.84 -7.07
CA ILE A 193 -15.60 23.68 -6.73
C ILE A 193 -15.78 24.14 -5.29
N ALA A 194 -16.53 25.23 -5.09
CA ALA A 194 -16.82 25.77 -3.77
C ALA A 194 -17.84 24.90 -3.01
N LEU A 195 -18.00 25.11 -1.71
CA LEU A 195 -19.12 24.54 -0.96
C LEU A 195 -20.42 25.24 -1.39
N ASP A 196 -21.54 24.53 -1.38
CA ASP A 196 -22.89 25.08 -1.64
C ASP A 196 -23.32 26.17 -0.63
N THR A 197 -22.63 26.21 0.53
CA THR A 197 -22.78 27.21 1.58
C THR A 197 -22.02 28.51 1.31
N THR A 198 -21.09 28.52 0.33
CA THR A 198 -20.28 29.70 0.00
C THR A 198 -21.16 30.83 -0.55
N PRO A 199 -21.07 32.08 -0.01
CA PRO A 199 -21.82 33.21 -0.55
C PRO A 199 -21.36 33.58 -1.96
N GLN A 200 -22.30 33.80 -2.88
CA GLN A 200 -22.02 34.18 -4.30
C GLN A 200 -21.01 35.33 -4.41
N GLY A 201 -21.16 36.40 -3.64
CA GLY A 201 -20.27 37.56 -3.73
C GLY A 201 -18.86 37.29 -3.22
N GLN A 202 -18.68 36.31 -2.33
CA GLN A 202 -17.36 35.84 -1.90
C GLN A 202 -16.73 34.98 -2.98
N PHE A 203 -17.51 34.08 -3.57
CA PHE A 203 -17.08 33.24 -4.69
C PHE A 203 -16.60 34.11 -5.87
N ASP A 204 -17.44 35.05 -6.35
CA ASP A 204 -17.14 35.91 -7.49
C ASP A 204 -15.85 36.74 -7.27
N ARG A 205 -15.65 37.26 -6.06
CA ARG A 205 -14.44 38.02 -5.71
C ARG A 205 -13.20 37.12 -5.73
N VAL A 206 -13.25 35.98 -5.07
CA VAL A 206 -12.07 35.06 -5.00
C VAL A 206 -11.73 34.49 -6.36
N VAL A 207 -12.72 34.12 -7.16
CA VAL A 207 -12.48 33.65 -8.54
C VAL A 207 -11.84 34.75 -9.40
N GLY A 208 -12.30 36.00 -9.29
CA GLY A 208 -11.69 37.13 -9.99
C GLY A 208 -10.26 37.40 -9.55
N ASP A 209 -9.96 37.28 -8.26
CA ASP A 209 -8.61 37.43 -7.74
C ASP A 209 -7.69 36.27 -8.19
N LEU A 210 -8.21 35.05 -8.23
CA LEU A 210 -7.46 33.88 -8.74
C LEU A 210 -7.16 33.99 -10.23
N ASP A 211 -8.13 34.38 -11.05
CA ASP A 211 -7.95 34.58 -12.49
C ASP A 211 -6.89 35.65 -12.80
N ALA A 212 -6.81 36.68 -11.96
CA ALA A 212 -5.81 37.74 -12.08
C ALA A 212 -4.40 37.39 -11.57
N THR A 213 -4.29 36.41 -10.65
CA THR A 213 -3.01 36.10 -9.96
C THR A 213 -2.39 34.79 -10.34
N LEU A 214 -3.17 33.84 -10.87
CA LEU A 214 -2.62 32.59 -11.39
C LEU A 214 -1.68 32.85 -12.56
N PRO A 215 -0.54 32.13 -12.68
CA PRO A 215 0.32 32.23 -13.84
C PRO A 215 -0.43 31.90 -15.14
N GLU A 216 -0.20 32.67 -16.23
CA GLU A 216 -0.91 32.61 -17.51
C GLU A 216 -1.04 31.21 -18.15
N VAL A 217 -0.18 30.27 -17.76
CA VAL A 217 -0.22 28.90 -18.28
C VAL A 217 -1.39 28.08 -17.70
N PHE A 218 -1.95 28.50 -16.56
CA PHE A 218 -3.03 27.79 -15.90
C PHE A 218 -4.40 28.35 -16.28
N SER A 219 -5.34 27.46 -16.62
CA SER A 219 -6.71 27.77 -16.95
C SER A 219 -7.60 27.48 -15.75
N LEU A 220 -8.36 28.45 -15.24
CA LEU A 220 -9.21 28.31 -14.07
C LEU A 220 -10.66 28.05 -14.48
N HIS A 221 -11.21 26.93 -14.03
CA HIS A 221 -12.65 26.62 -14.02
C HIS A 221 -13.16 26.63 -12.59
N ALA A 222 -14.09 27.54 -12.28
CA ALA A 222 -14.64 27.65 -10.95
C ALA A 222 -16.16 27.43 -10.97
N THR A 223 -16.67 26.60 -10.07
CA THR A 223 -18.08 26.24 -9.95
C THR A 223 -18.57 26.49 -8.53
N LEU A 224 -19.72 27.18 -8.39
CA LEU A 224 -20.48 27.27 -7.15
C LEU A 224 -21.72 26.36 -7.31
N PRO A 225 -21.81 25.25 -6.58
CA PRO A 225 -22.95 24.34 -6.64
C PRO A 225 -24.23 25.05 -6.22
N GLU A 226 -25.36 24.76 -6.89
CA GLU A 226 -26.66 25.23 -6.46
C GLU A 226 -27.04 24.61 -5.11
N LYS A 227 -27.63 25.41 -4.22
CA LYS A 227 -28.15 24.90 -2.94
C LYS A 227 -29.27 23.91 -3.20
N VAL A 228 -29.09 22.66 -2.81
CA VAL A 228 -30.18 21.70 -2.79
C VAL A 228 -31.12 22.08 -1.65
N VAL A 229 -32.19 22.78 -1.99
CA VAL A 229 -33.28 23.08 -1.04
C VAL A 229 -34.11 21.81 -0.91
N VAL A 230 -33.84 21.01 0.11
CA VAL A 230 -34.72 19.93 0.53
C VAL A 230 -35.97 20.59 1.16
N ASP A 231 -36.95 20.97 0.36
CA ASP A 231 -38.22 21.36 0.90
C ASP A 231 -38.97 20.09 1.36
N GLY A 232 -39.41 20.06 2.62
CA GLY A 232 -40.06 18.93 3.25
C GLY A 232 -41.46 18.59 2.76
N THR A 233 -41.85 19.02 1.55
CA THR A 233 -43.14 18.69 0.92
C THR A 233 -42.93 17.53 -0.03
N GLY A 234 -43.20 16.30 0.47
CA GLY A 234 -43.12 15.07 -0.27
C GLY A 234 -43.80 15.12 -1.62
N SER A 235 -43.04 15.20 -2.67
CA SER A 235 -43.49 14.93 -4.01
C SER A 235 -42.49 13.99 -4.67
N GLU A 236 -43.02 12.82 -5.02
CA GLU A 236 -42.52 11.82 -5.95
C GLU A 236 -40.99 11.57 -5.92
N ASP A 237 -40.62 10.34 -5.57
CA ASP A 237 -39.29 9.77 -5.75
C ASP A 237 -38.78 10.02 -7.19
N VAL A 238 -38.19 11.16 -7.43
CA VAL A 238 -37.29 11.35 -8.54
C VAL A 238 -36.04 10.54 -8.15
N THR A 239 -36.06 9.25 -8.44
CA THR A 239 -34.86 8.41 -8.26
C THR A 239 -33.80 8.96 -9.19
N VAL A 240 -32.84 9.68 -8.62
CA VAL A 240 -31.65 10.12 -9.36
C VAL A 240 -31.04 8.91 -10.08
N PRO A 241 -30.79 9.00 -11.40
CA PRO A 241 -30.13 7.93 -12.11
C PRO A 241 -28.83 7.55 -11.41
N GLU A 242 -28.62 6.26 -11.18
CA GLU A 242 -27.44 5.78 -10.49
C GLU A 242 -26.91 4.51 -11.16
N PHE A 243 -25.58 4.42 -11.26
CA PHE A 243 -24.87 3.19 -11.57
C PHE A 243 -23.91 2.88 -10.44
N VAL A 244 -23.91 1.63 -9.99
CA VAL A 244 -23.05 1.15 -8.89
C VAL A 244 -22.29 -0.09 -9.34
N ALA A 245 -20.97 -0.05 -9.18
CA ALA A 245 -20.14 -1.23 -9.28
C ALA A 245 -19.51 -1.54 -7.92
N THR A 246 -19.60 -2.78 -7.48
CA THR A 246 -19.05 -3.22 -6.19
C THR A 246 -18.09 -4.38 -6.42
N ARG A 247 -16.88 -4.28 -5.87
CA ARG A 247 -15.87 -5.34 -5.85
C ARG A 247 -15.74 -5.92 -4.46
N SER A 248 -16.00 -7.23 -4.32
CA SER A 248 -15.83 -7.94 -3.05
C SER A 248 -14.35 -8.27 -2.78
N PRO A 249 -13.96 -8.56 -1.52
CA PRO A 249 -12.61 -9.01 -1.19
C PRO A 249 -12.16 -10.28 -1.93
N GLU A 250 -13.10 -11.15 -2.32
CA GLU A 250 -12.85 -12.37 -3.08
C GLU A 250 -12.66 -12.10 -4.59
N GLY A 251 -12.79 -10.83 -5.01
CA GLY A 251 -12.60 -10.39 -6.38
C GLY A 251 -13.85 -10.44 -7.26
N SER A 252 -15.02 -10.81 -6.71
CA SER A 252 -16.30 -10.76 -7.44
C SER A 252 -16.74 -9.31 -7.65
N VAL A 253 -17.20 -8.98 -8.86
CA VAL A 253 -17.64 -7.63 -9.22
C VAL A 253 -19.08 -7.67 -9.66
N GLN A 254 -19.92 -6.83 -9.04
CA GLN A 254 -21.32 -6.69 -9.38
C GLN A 254 -21.59 -5.29 -9.92
N LEU A 255 -22.18 -5.23 -11.12
CA LEU A 255 -22.59 -3.99 -11.77
C LEU A 255 -24.12 -3.87 -11.70
N ARG A 256 -24.61 -2.76 -11.17
CA ARG A 256 -26.04 -2.48 -11.02
C ARG A 256 -26.36 -1.05 -11.43
N GLY A 257 -27.61 -0.80 -11.76
CA GLY A 257 -28.09 0.56 -12.04
C GLY A 257 -28.48 0.74 -13.49
N ARG A 258 -28.30 1.95 -14.03
CA ARG A 258 -28.80 2.34 -15.34
C ARG A 258 -27.68 2.53 -16.35
N LEU A 259 -27.90 2.07 -17.58
CA LEU A 259 -27.02 2.29 -18.73
C LEU A 259 -27.88 2.79 -19.91
N PRO A 260 -27.31 3.56 -20.86
CA PRO A 260 -28.09 4.17 -21.94
C PRO A 260 -28.82 3.17 -22.84
N ASP A 261 -28.18 2.06 -23.17
CA ASP A 261 -28.71 1.04 -24.08
C ASP A 261 -27.92 -0.29 -24.00
N ASP A 262 -28.44 -1.33 -24.66
CA ASP A 262 -27.81 -2.65 -24.76
C ASP A 262 -26.36 -2.62 -25.32
N SER A 263 -26.04 -1.68 -26.21
CA SER A 263 -24.70 -1.58 -26.81
C SER A 263 -23.69 -1.11 -25.78
N ILE A 264 -24.07 -0.12 -24.98
CA ILE A 264 -23.25 0.38 -23.87
C ILE A 264 -23.15 -0.69 -22.77
N GLU A 265 -24.22 -1.43 -22.48
CA GLU A 265 -24.13 -2.57 -21.54
C GLU A 265 -23.09 -3.60 -21.98
N GLN A 266 -23.06 -3.95 -23.29
CA GLN A 266 -22.05 -4.87 -23.81
C GLN A 266 -20.62 -4.33 -23.69
N ILE A 267 -20.41 -3.02 -23.97
CA ILE A 267 -19.12 -2.36 -23.83
C ILE A 267 -18.66 -2.36 -22.37
N VAL A 268 -19.50 -1.89 -21.45
CA VAL A 268 -19.23 -1.83 -20.01
C VAL A 268 -18.97 -3.24 -19.46
N GLY A 269 -19.80 -4.22 -19.83
CA GLY A 269 -19.61 -5.61 -19.44
C GLY A 269 -18.33 -6.24 -19.97
N SER A 270 -17.96 -5.94 -21.22
CA SER A 270 -16.71 -6.43 -21.81
C SER A 270 -15.49 -5.81 -21.16
N TYR A 271 -15.54 -4.50 -20.92
CA TYR A 271 -14.50 -3.77 -20.20
C TYR A 271 -14.31 -4.31 -18.78
N ALA A 272 -15.40 -4.46 -18.02
CA ALA A 272 -15.34 -5.00 -16.68
C ALA A 272 -14.76 -6.43 -16.64
N ARG A 273 -15.16 -7.30 -17.60
CA ARG A 273 -14.59 -8.65 -17.70
C ARG A 273 -13.10 -8.65 -18.05
N ALA A 274 -12.65 -7.70 -18.85
CA ALA A 274 -11.23 -7.53 -19.16
C ALA A 274 -10.41 -7.11 -17.92
N GLN A 275 -10.97 -6.22 -17.09
CA GLN A 275 -10.30 -5.70 -15.88
C GLN A 275 -10.33 -6.70 -14.70
N PHE A 276 -11.46 -7.36 -14.46
CA PHE A 276 -11.71 -8.14 -13.25
C PHE A 276 -11.77 -9.66 -13.47
N GLY A 277 -11.67 -10.11 -14.72
CA GLY A 277 -11.79 -11.52 -15.09
C GLY A 277 -13.21 -11.93 -15.47
N THR A 278 -13.31 -12.77 -16.51
CA THR A 278 -14.57 -13.13 -17.16
C THR A 278 -15.57 -13.81 -16.21
N SER A 279 -15.10 -14.63 -15.26
CA SER A 279 -15.95 -15.38 -14.31
C SER A 279 -16.39 -14.56 -13.11
N ASN A 280 -15.81 -13.38 -12.90
CA ASN A 280 -15.99 -12.62 -11.67
C ASN A 280 -17.00 -11.47 -11.81
N VAL A 281 -17.49 -11.20 -13.03
CA VAL A 281 -18.34 -10.03 -13.33
C VAL A 281 -19.80 -10.44 -13.52
N TYR A 282 -20.68 -9.83 -12.75
CA TYR A 282 -22.14 -10.03 -12.79
C TYR A 282 -22.81 -8.71 -13.13
N LEU A 283 -23.62 -8.69 -14.19
CA LEU A 283 -24.41 -7.54 -14.63
C LEU A 283 -25.87 -7.69 -14.18
N ALA A 284 -26.38 -6.61 -13.61
CA ALA A 284 -27.78 -6.44 -13.22
C ALA A 284 -28.21 -4.99 -13.51
N THR A 285 -27.99 -4.54 -14.75
CA THR A 285 -28.23 -3.20 -15.26
C THR A 285 -29.61 -3.10 -15.92
N ARG A 286 -30.08 -1.87 -16.17
CA ARG A 286 -31.34 -1.58 -16.87
C ARG A 286 -31.09 -0.43 -17.84
N ASP A 287 -31.75 -0.46 -18.99
CA ASP A 287 -31.64 0.57 -19.97
C ASP A 287 -32.41 1.83 -19.55
N ASP A 288 -31.80 2.99 -19.81
CA ASP A 288 -32.40 4.29 -19.62
C ASP A 288 -31.85 5.29 -20.65
N ALA A 289 -32.62 5.56 -21.69
CA ALA A 289 -32.22 6.47 -22.77
C ALA A 289 -32.22 7.96 -22.38
N ALA A 290 -32.64 8.31 -21.17
CA ALA A 290 -32.65 9.69 -20.68
C ALA A 290 -31.37 10.10 -19.94
N LEU A 291 -30.37 9.19 -19.87
CA LEU A 291 -29.10 9.45 -19.21
C LEU A 291 -28.25 10.49 -19.98
N PRO A 292 -27.40 11.27 -19.28
CA PRO A 292 -26.48 12.23 -19.90
C PRO A 292 -25.55 11.59 -20.94
N GLU A 293 -25.11 12.35 -21.94
CA GLU A 293 -24.26 11.84 -23.04
C GLU A 293 -22.91 11.32 -22.53
N ASP A 294 -22.39 11.87 -21.47
CA ASP A 294 -21.10 11.51 -20.84
C ASP A 294 -21.21 10.37 -19.79
N TRP A 295 -22.43 9.87 -19.53
CA TRP A 295 -22.68 8.79 -18.57
C TRP A 295 -21.79 7.58 -18.75
N SER A 296 -21.60 7.13 -19.99
CA SER A 296 -20.78 5.96 -20.33
C SER A 296 -19.32 6.19 -19.99
N ILE A 297 -18.81 7.40 -20.18
CA ILE A 297 -17.44 7.78 -19.84
C ILE A 297 -17.25 7.74 -18.32
N ARG A 298 -18.19 8.26 -17.55
CA ARG A 298 -18.17 8.23 -16.07
C ARG A 298 -18.16 6.78 -15.55
N VAL A 299 -19.02 5.93 -16.12
CA VAL A 299 -19.06 4.50 -15.76
C VAL A 299 -17.74 3.82 -16.03
N LEU A 300 -17.15 4.02 -17.21
CA LEU A 300 -15.87 3.40 -17.57
C LEU A 300 -14.71 3.94 -16.73
N ALA A 301 -14.66 5.25 -16.46
CA ALA A 301 -13.67 5.85 -15.56
C ALA A 301 -13.79 5.30 -14.13
N GLY A 302 -15.03 5.16 -13.63
CA GLY A 302 -15.29 4.55 -12.33
C GLY A 302 -14.85 3.09 -12.24
N LEU A 303 -15.08 2.29 -13.28
CA LEU A 303 -14.61 0.91 -13.35
C LEU A 303 -13.08 0.80 -13.39
N GLU A 304 -12.42 1.70 -14.13
CA GLU A 304 -10.96 1.78 -14.17
C GLU A 304 -10.42 2.12 -12.78
N ALA A 305 -10.98 3.13 -12.11
CA ALA A 305 -10.64 3.48 -10.75
C ALA A 305 -10.86 2.33 -9.76
N LEU A 306 -11.98 1.61 -9.85
CA LEU A 306 -12.30 0.44 -9.02
C LEU A 306 -11.28 -0.70 -9.19
N SER A 307 -10.64 -0.81 -10.36
CA SER A 307 -9.61 -1.83 -10.61
C SER A 307 -8.38 -1.66 -9.72
N SER A 308 -8.09 -0.44 -9.28
CA SER A 308 -6.98 -0.11 -8.36
C SER A 308 -7.25 -0.49 -6.90
N LEU A 309 -8.47 -0.91 -6.57
CA LEU A 309 -8.87 -1.32 -5.23
C LEU A 309 -8.84 -2.85 -5.08
N ALA A 310 -8.51 -3.34 -3.89
CA ALA A 310 -8.68 -4.75 -3.55
C ALA A 310 -10.15 -5.11 -3.33
N SER A 311 -10.90 -4.20 -2.69
CA SER A 311 -12.35 -4.26 -2.53
C SER A 311 -12.92 -2.87 -2.35
N GLY A 312 -14.17 -2.67 -2.78
CA GLY A 312 -14.81 -1.36 -2.66
C GLY A 312 -15.98 -1.19 -3.61
N SER A 313 -16.39 0.04 -3.79
CA SER A 313 -17.48 0.42 -4.67
C SER A 313 -17.21 1.71 -5.40
N VAL A 314 -17.79 1.84 -6.57
CA VAL A 314 -17.97 3.10 -7.29
C VAL A 314 -19.46 3.38 -7.44
N VAL A 315 -19.85 4.62 -7.20
CA VAL A 315 -21.18 5.14 -7.45
C VAL A 315 -21.05 6.26 -8.48
N VAL A 316 -21.83 6.17 -9.55
CA VAL A 316 -21.90 7.18 -10.62
C VAL A 316 -23.29 7.77 -10.61
N GLN A 317 -23.35 9.08 -10.53
CA GLN A 317 -24.57 9.89 -10.65
C GLN A 317 -24.38 10.91 -11.77
N GLU A 318 -25.40 11.72 -12.05
CA GLU A 318 -25.40 12.64 -13.19
C GLU A 318 -24.24 13.64 -13.18
N ASP A 319 -23.88 14.16 -11.99
CA ASP A 319 -22.87 15.19 -11.78
C ASP A 319 -21.80 14.79 -10.74
N TYR A 320 -21.77 13.49 -10.36
CA TYR A 320 -20.94 13.04 -9.26
C TYR A 320 -20.46 11.60 -9.41
N VAL A 321 -19.18 11.36 -9.09
CA VAL A 321 -18.61 10.01 -9.01
C VAL A 321 -17.96 9.80 -7.66
N GLU A 322 -18.34 8.75 -6.95
CA GLU A 322 -17.75 8.38 -5.67
C GLU A 322 -17.02 7.05 -5.75
N ILE A 323 -15.79 7.02 -5.27
CA ILE A 323 -14.97 5.80 -5.12
C ILE A 323 -14.69 5.58 -3.65
N ARG A 324 -15.10 4.42 -3.14
CA ARG A 324 -14.79 4.00 -1.75
C ARG A 324 -14.20 2.61 -1.73
N GLY A 325 -13.19 2.37 -0.85
CA GLY A 325 -12.69 1.03 -0.69
C GLY A 325 -11.35 0.90 0.00
N VAL A 326 -10.76 -0.28 -0.16
CA VAL A 326 -9.52 -0.68 0.47
C VAL A 326 -8.53 -1.15 -0.60
N THR A 327 -7.28 -0.79 -0.41
CA THR A 327 -6.20 -1.12 -1.35
C THR A 327 -4.92 -1.51 -0.62
N GLY A 328 -4.10 -2.36 -1.24
CA GLY A 328 -2.72 -2.63 -0.82
C GLY A 328 -1.68 -1.69 -1.43
N ARG A 329 -2.11 -0.66 -2.17
CA ARG A 329 -1.21 0.30 -2.80
C ARG A 329 -1.31 1.65 -2.11
N LYS A 330 -0.18 2.18 -1.63
CA LYS A 330 -0.11 3.48 -0.96
C LYS A 330 -0.49 4.65 -1.88
N ASP A 331 -0.27 4.45 -3.17
CA ASP A 331 -0.45 5.46 -4.21
C ASP A 331 -1.81 5.37 -4.94
N ALA A 332 -2.71 4.50 -4.49
CA ALA A 332 -3.97 4.28 -5.18
C ALA A 332 -4.89 5.51 -5.19
N SER A 333 -4.93 6.31 -4.12
CA SER A 333 -5.71 7.55 -4.09
C SER A 333 -5.24 8.54 -5.14
N ASP A 334 -3.91 8.73 -5.25
CA ASP A 334 -3.28 9.56 -6.29
C ASP A 334 -3.63 9.08 -7.71
N GLU A 335 -3.52 7.76 -7.94
CA GLU A 335 -3.78 7.18 -9.26
C GLU A 335 -5.25 7.29 -9.63
N ILE A 336 -6.17 6.97 -8.70
CA ILE A 336 -7.60 7.10 -8.89
C ILE A 336 -7.98 8.55 -9.19
N SER A 337 -7.47 9.51 -8.42
CA SER A 337 -7.74 10.93 -8.64
C SER A 337 -7.25 11.40 -10.02
N ARG A 338 -6.11 10.88 -10.47
CA ARG A 338 -5.56 11.17 -11.80
C ARG A 338 -6.42 10.58 -12.91
N ILE A 339 -6.87 9.32 -12.76
CA ILE A 339 -7.76 8.66 -13.73
C ILE A 339 -9.07 9.45 -13.86
N LEU A 340 -9.67 9.83 -12.73
CA LEU A 340 -10.94 10.56 -12.75
C LEU A 340 -10.77 11.97 -13.32
N ALA A 341 -9.74 12.70 -12.95
CA ALA A 341 -9.47 14.03 -13.48
C ALA A 341 -9.19 14.04 -15.01
N ASP A 342 -8.44 13.02 -15.50
CA ASP A 342 -8.13 12.85 -16.92
C ASP A 342 -9.37 12.47 -17.75
N LYS A 343 -10.19 11.56 -17.23
CA LYS A 343 -11.29 10.95 -17.97
C LYS A 343 -12.61 11.74 -17.90
N LEU A 344 -12.88 12.36 -16.76
CA LEU A 344 -14.11 13.10 -16.55
C LEU A 344 -14.00 14.53 -17.08
N GLY A 345 -12.79 15.07 -17.19
CA GLY A 345 -12.55 16.41 -17.69
C GLY A 345 -12.75 17.51 -16.65
N GLU A 346 -12.86 18.73 -17.17
CA GLU A 346 -12.98 19.96 -16.37
C GLU A 346 -14.36 20.03 -15.68
N ALA A 347 -14.38 20.58 -14.48
CA ALA A 347 -15.58 20.83 -13.67
C ALA A 347 -16.33 19.59 -13.14
N GLU A 348 -15.82 18.39 -13.31
CA GLU A 348 -16.44 17.18 -12.79
C GLU A 348 -16.19 16.99 -11.28
N ASN A 349 -17.25 16.69 -10.56
CA ASN A 349 -17.19 16.43 -9.13
C ASN A 349 -17.02 14.96 -8.83
N PHE A 350 -15.99 14.61 -8.05
CA PHE A 350 -15.77 13.23 -7.60
C PHE A 350 -15.21 13.17 -6.19
N GLU A 351 -15.43 12.05 -5.51
CA GLU A 351 -14.87 11.77 -4.19
C GLU A 351 -14.07 10.48 -4.17
N VAL A 352 -12.89 10.54 -3.54
CA VAL A 352 -11.99 9.40 -3.36
C VAL A 352 -11.83 9.12 -1.87
N ALA A 353 -12.48 8.05 -1.40
CA ALA A 353 -12.46 7.60 -0.01
C ALA A 353 -11.79 6.23 0.10
N VAL A 354 -10.49 6.18 -0.20
CA VAL A 354 -9.70 4.95 -0.28
C VAL A 354 -8.79 4.81 0.93
N ARG A 355 -8.80 3.63 1.54
CA ARG A 355 -7.97 3.30 2.69
C ARG A 355 -6.88 2.31 2.29
N TYR A 356 -5.63 2.64 2.58
CA TYR A 356 -4.51 1.73 2.46
C TYR A 356 -4.56 0.66 3.57
N ASP A 357 -4.37 -0.59 3.18
CA ASP A 357 -4.20 -1.72 4.10
C ASP A 357 -2.89 -2.45 3.77
N GLU A 358 -1.95 -2.39 4.69
CA GLU A 358 -0.63 -3.00 4.51
C GLU A 358 -0.66 -4.53 4.42
N LEU A 359 -1.75 -5.18 4.88
CA LEU A 359 -1.93 -6.63 4.72
C LEU A 359 -2.18 -7.02 3.26
N LEU A 360 -2.67 -6.09 2.47
CA LEU A 360 -2.92 -6.26 1.04
C LEU A 360 -1.76 -5.77 0.17
N ASP A 361 -0.71 -5.19 0.78
CA ASP A 361 0.45 -4.68 0.05
C ASP A 361 1.38 -5.83 -0.38
N PRO A 362 1.45 -6.15 -1.69
CA PRO A 362 2.26 -7.26 -2.17
C PRO A 362 3.76 -7.01 -1.99
N THR A 363 4.20 -5.75 -1.82
CA THR A 363 5.61 -5.41 -1.64
C THR A 363 6.12 -5.75 -0.25
N LEU A 364 5.23 -5.78 0.75
CA LEU A 364 5.58 -6.12 2.13
C LEU A 364 5.71 -7.62 2.37
N ASN A 365 5.20 -8.46 1.45
CA ASN A 365 5.20 -9.92 1.56
C ASN A 365 4.77 -10.41 2.96
N ILE A 366 3.72 -9.79 3.51
CA ILE A 366 3.16 -10.19 4.81
C ILE A 366 2.48 -11.54 4.62
N PRO A 367 2.86 -12.58 5.38
CA PRO A 367 2.25 -13.88 5.22
C PRO A 367 0.74 -13.83 5.54
N THR A 368 -0.05 -14.52 4.73
CA THR A 368 -1.48 -14.72 5.01
C THR A 368 -1.67 -15.61 6.25
N PRO A 369 -2.84 -15.55 6.92
CA PRO A 369 -3.15 -16.46 8.03
C PRO A 369 -2.95 -17.92 7.67
N GLN A 370 -3.38 -18.33 6.49
CA GLN A 370 -3.24 -19.73 6.02
C GLN A 370 -1.76 -20.11 5.84
N GLU A 371 -0.95 -19.27 5.21
CA GLU A 371 0.48 -19.52 5.05
C GLU A 371 1.22 -19.63 6.38
N CYS A 372 0.81 -18.85 7.38
CA CYS A 372 1.36 -18.93 8.73
C CYS A 372 1.05 -20.28 9.38
N VAL A 373 -0.20 -20.70 9.34
CA VAL A 373 -0.65 -21.98 9.88
C VAL A 373 -0.02 -23.14 9.14
N ASP A 374 0.05 -23.10 7.82
CA ASP A 374 0.64 -24.17 7.01
C ASP A 374 2.15 -24.35 7.31
N LYS A 375 2.90 -23.25 7.42
CA LYS A 375 4.32 -23.29 7.79
C LYS A 375 4.54 -23.87 9.20
N ILE A 376 3.73 -23.47 10.17
CA ILE A 376 3.80 -24.00 11.54
C ILE A 376 3.43 -25.47 11.56
N ASN A 377 2.35 -25.87 10.88
CA ASN A 377 1.94 -27.27 10.79
C ASN A 377 2.97 -28.14 10.05
N GLN A 378 3.68 -27.59 9.08
CA GLN A 378 4.79 -28.29 8.43
C GLN A 378 5.90 -28.62 9.44
N VAL A 379 6.30 -27.68 10.30
CA VAL A 379 7.26 -27.93 11.37
C VAL A 379 6.72 -29.00 12.32
N LEU A 380 5.47 -28.91 12.75
CA LEU A 380 4.83 -29.86 13.66
C LEU A 380 4.66 -31.26 13.05
N SER A 381 4.56 -31.37 11.73
CA SER A 381 4.50 -32.66 11.03
C SER A 381 5.84 -33.39 11.03
N LEU A 382 6.96 -32.65 11.04
CA LEU A 382 8.32 -33.19 11.09
C LEU A 382 8.77 -33.47 12.52
N SER A 383 8.41 -32.62 13.46
CA SER A 383 8.79 -32.73 14.87
C SER A 383 7.68 -32.21 15.78
N LYS A 384 7.05 -33.09 16.51
CA LYS A 384 5.98 -32.76 17.47
C LYS A 384 6.58 -32.15 18.74
N ILE A 385 5.79 -31.27 19.39
CA ILE A 385 6.11 -30.79 20.74
C ILE A 385 5.78 -31.93 21.73
N VAL A 386 6.81 -32.46 22.36
CA VAL A 386 6.69 -33.55 23.33
C VAL A 386 6.74 -32.99 24.74
N PHE A 387 5.89 -33.53 25.62
CA PHE A 387 5.80 -33.18 27.03
C PHE A 387 6.26 -34.38 27.89
N GLU A 388 6.66 -34.08 29.12
CA GLU A 388 6.91 -35.12 30.11
C GLU A 388 5.63 -35.90 30.40
N PRO A 389 5.74 -37.20 30.72
CA PRO A 389 4.56 -38.06 30.97
C PRO A 389 3.62 -37.48 32.02
N SER A 390 2.33 -37.37 31.70
CA SER A 390 1.28 -36.85 32.58
C SER A 390 1.55 -35.42 33.09
N SER A 391 2.29 -34.62 32.34
CA SER A 391 2.69 -33.25 32.68
C SER A 391 2.46 -32.30 31.50
N ALA A 392 2.44 -31.00 31.79
CA ALA A 392 2.52 -29.92 30.83
C ALA A 392 3.96 -29.39 30.66
N GLU A 393 4.95 -30.03 31.27
CA GLU A 393 6.34 -29.66 31.15
C GLU A 393 6.88 -30.06 29.76
N ILE A 394 7.43 -29.12 29.04
CA ILE A 394 7.97 -29.30 27.68
C ILE A 394 9.34 -29.95 27.80
N THR A 395 9.58 -31.06 27.09
CA THR A 395 10.88 -31.73 27.10
C THR A 395 11.97 -30.86 26.46
N GLU A 396 13.20 -31.02 26.89
CA GLU A 396 14.36 -30.28 26.34
C GLU A 396 14.47 -30.45 24.81
N ALA A 397 14.23 -31.68 24.32
CA ALA A 397 14.26 -31.98 22.88
C ALA A 397 13.21 -31.19 22.05
N ALA A 398 12.07 -30.81 22.65
CA ALA A 398 11.03 -30.05 21.97
C ALA A 398 11.38 -28.55 21.83
N ASN A 399 12.41 -28.05 22.52
CA ASN A 399 12.79 -26.64 22.44
C ASN A 399 13.19 -26.24 21.01
N THR A 400 13.90 -27.10 20.28
CA THR A 400 14.27 -26.83 18.88
C THR A 400 13.02 -26.61 17.98
N THR A 401 11.98 -27.44 18.19
CA THR A 401 10.70 -27.28 17.46
C THR A 401 10.02 -25.96 17.81
N ILE A 402 10.02 -25.59 19.10
CA ILE A 402 9.45 -24.33 19.57
C ILE A 402 10.22 -23.12 19.02
N ASP A 403 11.56 -23.21 18.91
CA ASP A 403 12.41 -22.16 18.33
C ASP A 403 12.06 -21.92 16.85
N GLN A 404 11.87 -23.02 16.10
CA GLN A 404 11.43 -22.91 14.69
C GLN A 404 10.05 -22.29 14.56
N ILE A 405 9.09 -22.71 15.40
CA ILE A 405 7.74 -22.13 15.42
C ILE A 405 7.80 -20.66 15.81
N ALA A 406 8.60 -20.28 16.81
CA ALA A 406 8.77 -18.90 17.23
C ALA A 406 9.30 -18.02 16.09
N THR A 407 10.28 -18.51 15.33
CA THR A 407 10.81 -17.80 14.16
C THR A 407 9.73 -17.54 13.11
N ILE A 408 8.88 -18.53 12.82
CA ILE A 408 7.75 -18.35 11.90
C ILE A 408 6.73 -17.37 12.49
N ALA A 409 6.33 -17.55 13.75
CA ALA A 409 5.33 -16.72 14.42
C ALA A 409 5.75 -15.24 14.53
N GLN A 410 7.06 -14.96 14.62
CA GLN A 410 7.60 -13.59 14.58
C GLN A 410 7.35 -12.90 13.23
N THR A 411 7.27 -13.64 12.12
CA THR A 411 6.90 -13.10 10.81
C THR A 411 5.39 -12.90 10.67
N CYS A 412 4.58 -13.61 11.47
CA CYS A 412 3.13 -13.64 11.47
C CYS A 412 2.49 -12.66 12.47
N ARG A 413 3.10 -11.50 12.70
CA ARG A 413 2.82 -10.56 13.82
C ARG A 413 1.38 -10.07 13.94
N ARG A 414 0.58 -10.16 12.88
CA ARG A 414 -0.81 -9.66 12.82
C ARG A 414 -1.85 -10.76 12.66
N VAL A 415 -1.39 -12.00 12.53
CA VAL A 415 -2.27 -13.15 12.37
C VAL A 415 -2.75 -13.62 13.74
N GLN A 416 -4.06 -13.71 13.93
CA GLN A 416 -4.63 -14.36 15.11
C GLN A 416 -4.57 -15.86 14.92
N MET A 417 -3.96 -16.57 15.87
CA MET A 417 -3.79 -18.01 15.83
C MET A 417 -4.18 -18.62 17.17
N GLU A 418 -4.72 -19.83 17.12
CA GLU A 418 -5.03 -20.64 18.30
C GLU A 418 -4.03 -21.80 18.41
N ILE A 419 -3.52 -22.02 19.59
CA ILE A 419 -2.69 -23.17 19.95
C ILE A 419 -3.61 -24.20 20.56
N GLY A 420 -3.91 -25.27 19.82
CA GLY A 420 -4.73 -26.38 20.28
C GLY A 420 -3.92 -27.43 21.04
N GLY A 421 -4.21 -27.66 22.30
CA GLY A 421 -3.65 -28.77 23.09
C GLY A 421 -4.54 -30.02 22.97
N HIS A 422 -3.92 -31.19 22.73
CA HIS A 422 -4.63 -32.47 22.64
C HIS A 422 -4.00 -33.50 23.58
N THR A 423 -4.83 -34.38 24.10
CA THR A 423 -4.40 -35.55 24.89
C THR A 423 -4.92 -36.84 24.24
N ASP A 424 -4.40 -37.97 24.66
CA ASP A 424 -4.98 -39.28 24.31
C ASP A 424 -6.33 -39.52 25.01
N SER A 425 -7.02 -40.57 24.60
CA SER A 425 -8.33 -40.91 25.13
C SER A 425 -8.27 -41.69 26.45
N GLN A 426 -7.07 -41.87 27.03
CA GLN A 426 -6.92 -42.64 28.28
C GLN A 426 -7.10 -41.72 29.50
N GLY A 427 -7.94 -42.11 30.44
CA GLY A 427 -8.17 -41.38 31.68
C GLY A 427 -9.55 -40.71 31.78
N ARG A 428 -9.73 -39.82 32.76
CA ARG A 428 -10.96 -39.05 32.96
C ARG A 428 -10.99 -37.85 32.02
N GLU A 429 -12.10 -37.66 31.33
CA GLU A 429 -12.24 -36.54 30.35
C GLU A 429 -11.89 -35.17 30.94
N ILE A 430 -12.34 -34.87 32.15
CA ILE A 430 -12.07 -33.61 32.84
C ILE A 430 -10.55 -33.39 33.03
N MET A 431 -9.84 -34.43 33.49
CA MET A 431 -8.41 -34.36 33.71
C MET A 431 -7.64 -34.21 32.36
N ASN A 432 -8.10 -34.86 31.32
CA ASN A 432 -7.54 -34.76 29.98
C ASN A 432 -7.78 -33.38 29.40
N LEU A 433 -8.94 -32.77 29.62
CA LEU A 433 -9.24 -31.40 29.20
C LEU A 433 -8.33 -30.39 29.91
N GLU A 434 -8.19 -30.54 31.25
CA GLU A 434 -7.29 -29.69 32.05
C GLU A 434 -5.84 -29.83 31.57
N LEU A 435 -5.34 -31.04 31.41
CA LEU A 435 -3.97 -31.29 30.95
C LEU A 435 -3.74 -30.74 29.50
N SER A 436 -4.72 -30.87 28.62
CA SER A 436 -4.62 -30.33 27.27
C SER A 436 -4.59 -28.80 27.26
N GLN A 437 -5.34 -28.14 28.15
CA GLN A 437 -5.31 -26.72 28.34
C GLN A 437 -3.95 -26.26 28.89
N GLU A 438 -3.44 -26.90 29.92
CA GLU A 438 -2.15 -26.62 30.53
C GLU A 438 -1.00 -26.76 29.50
N ARG A 439 -1.06 -27.77 28.62
CA ARG A 439 -0.09 -27.97 27.56
C ARG A 439 -0.12 -26.87 26.51
N ALA A 440 -1.31 -26.45 26.09
CA ALA A 440 -1.48 -25.31 25.16
C ALA A 440 -0.92 -24.01 25.76
N GLU A 441 -1.19 -23.77 27.04
CA GLU A 441 -0.68 -22.63 27.77
C GLU A 441 0.85 -22.68 27.96
N ALA A 442 1.42 -23.86 28.20
CA ALA A 442 2.87 -24.05 28.29
C ALA A 442 3.56 -23.67 26.97
N VAL A 443 3.00 -24.07 25.82
CA VAL A 443 3.50 -23.68 24.49
C VAL A 443 3.39 -22.20 24.28
N LEU A 444 2.25 -21.56 24.62
CA LEU A 444 2.06 -20.13 24.54
C LEU A 444 3.12 -19.37 25.35
N ASN A 445 3.35 -19.81 26.59
CA ASN A 445 4.38 -19.23 27.47
C ASN A 445 5.79 -19.41 26.89
N ALA A 446 6.09 -20.57 26.32
CA ALA A 446 7.38 -20.85 25.69
C ALA A 446 7.62 -19.97 24.45
N LEU A 447 6.57 -19.67 23.67
CA LEU A 447 6.62 -18.71 22.56
C LEU A 447 6.77 -17.27 23.05
N ALA A 448 6.10 -16.92 24.15
CA ALA A 448 6.24 -15.59 24.79
C ALA A 448 7.67 -15.33 25.25
N GLN A 449 8.34 -16.31 25.85
CA GLN A 449 9.75 -16.23 26.25
C GLN A 449 10.68 -16.01 25.05
N ARG A 450 10.27 -16.39 23.85
CA ARG A 450 10.97 -16.17 22.57
C ARG A 450 10.53 -14.90 21.84
N GLN A 451 9.93 -13.96 22.57
CA GLN A 451 9.51 -12.65 22.05
C GLN A 451 8.43 -12.71 20.95
N VAL A 452 7.67 -13.80 20.85
CA VAL A 452 6.47 -13.84 20.02
C VAL A 452 5.36 -13.00 20.67
N ARG A 453 4.66 -12.17 19.89
CA ARG A 453 3.59 -11.32 20.40
C ARG A 453 2.36 -12.15 20.79
N VAL A 454 2.16 -12.35 22.09
CA VAL A 454 1.04 -13.16 22.63
C VAL A 454 -0.35 -12.53 22.43
N ARG A 455 -0.46 -11.23 22.09
CA ARG A 455 -1.76 -10.59 21.85
C ARG A 455 -2.55 -11.20 20.68
N THR A 456 -1.85 -11.90 19.78
CA THR A 456 -2.43 -12.55 18.61
C THR A 456 -2.53 -14.05 18.79
N LEU A 457 -2.17 -14.58 19.97
CA LEU A 457 -2.20 -16.01 20.28
C LEU A 457 -3.23 -16.28 21.36
N SER A 458 -3.98 -17.38 21.19
CA SER A 458 -4.82 -17.98 22.23
C SER A 458 -4.42 -19.42 22.45
N ALA A 459 -4.64 -19.92 23.65
CA ALA A 459 -4.39 -21.32 24.00
C ALA A 459 -5.68 -21.99 24.39
N ARG A 460 -5.96 -23.15 23.80
CA ARG A 460 -7.18 -23.90 24.08
C ARG A 460 -6.92 -25.41 24.15
N GLY A 461 -7.43 -26.04 25.21
CA GLY A 461 -7.43 -27.46 25.37
C GLY A 461 -8.60 -28.14 24.63
N TYR A 462 -8.29 -29.22 23.94
CA TYR A 462 -9.26 -30.07 23.27
C TYR A 462 -9.13 -31.48 23.80
N LEU A 463 -10.24 -32.16 23.98
CA LEU A 463 -10.26 -33.60 24.22
C LEU A 463 -9.68 -34.32 22.98
N SER A 464 -9.32 -35.57 23.12
CA SER A 464 -8.74 -36.41 22.06
C SER A 464 -9.32 -36.14 20.66
N LEU A 465 -8.47 -36.11 19.65
CA LEU A 465 -8.85 -36.18 18.23
C LEU A 465 -9.47 -37.58 17.97
N ILE A 466 -10.71 -37.79 18.39
CA ILE A 466 -11.51 -38.94 17.91
C ILE A 466 -12.26 -38.40 16.69
N HIS A 467 -11.89 -38.92 15.54
CA HIS A 467 -12.57 -38.73 14.28
C HIS A 467 -14.07 -38.96 14.41
N ILE A 468 -14.85 -37.96 14.01
CA ILE A 468 -16.18 -38.20 13.46
C ILE A 468 -16.09 -37.89 11.97
#